data_e8ce3b5d5a1cc9bdbe8e88f4090eea25
#
_entry.id   e8ce3b5d5a1cc9bdbe8e88f4090eea25
#
_cell.length_a   1.000
_cell.length_b   1.000
_cell.length_c   1.000
_cell.angle_alpha   90.00
_cell.angle_beta   90.00
_cell.angle_gamma   90.00
#
_symmetry.space_group_name_H-M   'P 1'
#
loop_
_entity.id
_entity.type
_entity.pdbx_description
1 polymer ?
#
loop_
_entity_poly.entity_id
_entity_poly.type
_entity_poly.pdbx_seq_one_letter_code
_entity_poly.pdbx_strand_id
1 'polypeptide(L)'
;MAKAIREIYGETLAELGNTMENLVVLDADVAGSTKSALFKAAHPDRFFDMGIAEANMAATAAGLATTGYVPFINTFAVFITSASLLALRGQICYGNLNVKLGGAYAGMSDARDGATHHALEDMAILRALPNMKILSISDAAETRWATRYAAQCSGPCYIRLSRDVLPDLYPQDHKFT
;
A
#
# COMPACT_ATOMS: atom_id res chain seq x y z
N MET A 1 -11.39 20.49 6.27
CA MET A 1 -11.09 19.56 7.38
C MET A 1 -9.95 18.67 6.93
N ALA A 2 -8.96 18.43 7.77
CA ALA A 2 -7.89 17.48 7.47
C ALA A 2 -8.50 16.08 7.26
N LYS A 3 -8.07 15.38 6.20
CA LYS A 3 -8.48 14.01 5.90
C LYS A 3 -7.46 13.04 6.48
N ALA A 4 -7.89 11.83 6.83
CA ALA A 4 -6.95 10.78 7.19
C ALA A 4 -6.06 10.42 5.98
N ILE A 5 -4.78 10.15 6.22
CA ILE A 5 -3.82 9.88 5.12
C ILE A 5 -4.23 8.67 4.27
N ARG A 6 -4.90 7.67 4.85
CA ARG A 6 -5.46 6.53 4.10
C ARG A 6 -6.57 6.94 3.12
N GLU A 7 -7.33 7.99 3.40
CA GLU A 7 -8.34 8.52 2.47
C GLU A 7 -7.66 9.18 1.26
N ILE A 8 -6.62 9.98 1.52
CA ILE A 8 -5.79 10.57 0.46
C ILE A 8 -5.12 9.48 -0.39
N TYR A 9 -4.63 8.40 0.24
CA TYR A 9 -4.10 7.25 -0.48
C TYR A 9 -5.12 6.62 -1.42
N GLY A 10 -6.32 6.30 -0.93
CA GLY A 10 -7.37 5.71 -1.75
C GLY A 10 -7.87 6.62 -2.88
N GLU A 11 -8.02 7.94 -2.61
CA GLU A 11 -8.34 8.94 -3.63
C GLU A 11 -7.26 8.99 -4.72
N THR A 12 -5.98 9.01 -4.32
CA THR A 12 -4.86 9.05 -5.27
C THR A 12 -4.76 7.77 -6.11
N LEU A 13 -5.06 6.60 -5.52
CA LEU A 13 -5.15 5.36 -6.31
C LEU A 13 -6.24 5.42 -7.36
N ALA A 14 -7.43 5.92 -7.00
CA ALA A 14 -8.54 6.08 -7.94
C ALA A 14 -8.19 7.06 -9.07
N GLU A 15 -7.52 8.17 -8.75
CA GLU A 15 -7.02 9.12 -9.75
C GLU A 15 -5.99 8.47 -10.71
N LEU A 16 -5.03 7.70 -10.17
CA LEU A 16 -4.01 7.01 -10.97
C LEU A 16 -4.64 5.99 -11.92
N GLY A 17 -5.71 5.32 -11.51
CA GLY A 17 -6.46 4.40 -12.36
C GLY A 17 -7.02 5.03 -13.63
N ASN A 18 -7.26 6.35 -13.66
CA ASN A 18 -7.71 7.06 -14.86
C ASN A 18 -6.62 7.20 -15.94
N THR A 19 -5.34 7.11 -15.56
CA THR A 19 -4.20 7.35 -16.46
C THR A 19 -3.29 6.14 -16.63
N MET A 20 -3.40 5.15 -15.76
CA MET A 20 -2.58 3.92 -15.78
C MET A 20 -3.49 2.71 -15.97
N GLU A 21 -3.66 2.27 -17.22
CA GLU A 21 -4.51 1.12 -17.56
C GLU A 21 -4.01 -0.20 -16.97
N ASN A 22 -2.69 -0.34 -16.76
CA ASN A 22 -2.06 -1.51 -16.18
C ASN A 22 -1.98 -1.48 -14.65
N LEU A 23 -2.51 -0.44 -13.99
CA LEU A 23 -2.63 -0.42 -12.53
C LEU A 23 -3.81 -1.28 -12.10
N VAL A 24 -3.55 -2.25 -11.22
CA VAL A 24 -4.56 -3.12 -10.59
C VAL A 24 -4.43 -3.05 -9.07
N VAL A 25 -5.54 -3.22 -8.37
CA VAL A 25 -5.58 -3.13 -6.91
C VAL A 25 -6.13 -4.44 -6.34
N LEU A 26 -5.40 -5.01 -5.39
CA LEU A 26 -5.81 -6.19 -4.63
C LEU A 26 -5.98 -5.81 -3.16
N ASP A 27 -6.96 -6.39 -2.49
CA ASP A 27 -7.23 -6.13 -1.07
C ASP A 27 -7.58 -7.44 -0.35
N ALA A 28 -7.20 -7.54 0.92
CA ALA A 28 -7.44 -8.72 1.75
C ALA A 28 -8.71 -8.56 2.61
N ASP A 29 -9.85 -8.24 1.97
CA ASP A 29 -11.18 -8.07 2.60
C ASP A 29 -11.26 -6.93 3.64
N VAL A 30 -10.41 -5.90 3.49
CA VAL A 30 -10.38 -4.72 4.39
C VAL A 30 -10.47 -3.40 3.62
N ALA A 31 -11.03 -3.42 2.42
CA ALA A 31 -11.07 -2.28 1.50
C ALA A 31 -11.70 -1.00 2.07
N GLY A 32 -12.67 -1.15 2.98
CA GLY A 32 -13.25 -0.02 3.72
C GLY A 32 -12.26 0.66 4.66
N SER A 33 -11.34 -0.10 5.24
CA SER A 33 -10.30 0.35 6.17
C SER A 33 -9.10 0.94 5.46
N THR A 34 -8.61 0.27 4.42
CA THR A 34 -7.48 0.70 3.59
C THR A 34 -7.84 1.85 2.66
N LYS A 35 -9.14 2.07 2.42
CA LYS A 35 -9.71 2.99 1.43
C LYS A 35 -9.47 2.60 -0.02
N SER A 36 -8.97 1.40 -0.28
CA SER A 36 -8.89 0.83 -1.63
C SER A 36 -10.29 0.68 -2.29
N ALA A 37 -11.37 0.68 -1.48
CA ALA A 37 -12.75 0.74 -1.96
C ALA A 37 -13.04 1.93 -2.88
N LEU A 38 -12.30 3.04 -2.76
CA LEU A 38 -12.42 4.20 -3.66
C LEU A 38 -11.95 3.83 -5.09
N PHE A 39 -10.87 3.06 -5.20
CA PHE A 39 -10.44 2.51 -6.47
C PHE A 39 -11.46 1.51 -7.03
N LYS A 40 -11.98 0.60 -6.19
CA LYS A 40 -13.04 -0.34 -6.58
C LYS A 40 -14.26 0.36 -7.19
N ALA A 41 -14.69 1.47 -6.59
CA ALA A 41 -15.85 2.23 -7.06
C ALA A 41 -15.60 2.88 -8.43
N ALA A 42 -14.37 3.34 -8.70
CA ALA A 42 -14.00 3.99 -9.97
C ALA A 42 -13.61 2.98 -11.06
N HIS A 43 -12.98 1.87 -10.69
CA HIS A 43 -12.37 0.89 -11.61
C HIS A 43 -12.66 -0.55 -11.16
N PRO A 44 -13.94 -1.00 -11.15
CA PRO A 44 -14.32 -2.30 -10.60
C PRO A 44 -13.67 -3.49 -11.31
N ASP A 45 -13.41 -3.39 -12.61
CA ASP A 45 -12.80 -4.46 -13.42
C ASP A 45 -11.29 -4.67 -13.14
N ARG A 46 -10.67 -3.77 -12.39
CA ARG A 46 -9.25 -3.81 -12.02
C ARG A 46 -9.04 -3.89 -10.51
N PHE A 47 -10.10 -4.22 -9.78
CA PHE A 47 -10.07 -4.44 -8.34
C PHE A 47 -10.37 -5.90 -8.01
N PHE A 48 -9.54 -6.52 -7.18
CA PHE A 48 -9.67 -7.92 -6.77
C PHE A 48 -9.70 -8.01 -5.24
N ASP A 49 -10.81 -8.48 -4.70
CA ASP A 49 -10.88 -8.87 -3.31
C ASP A 49 -10.38 -10.31 -3.17
N MET A 50 -9.30 -10.48 -2.45
CA MET A 50 -8.62 -11.77 -2.30
C MET A 50 -9.13 -12.57 -1.10
N GLY A 51 -10.07 -12.00 -0.31
CA GLY A 51 -10.42 -12.51 1.00
C GLY A 51 -9.29 -12.33 2.03
N ILE A 52 -9.47 -12.82 3.24
CA ILE A 52 -8.45 -12.78 4.31
C ILE A 52 -7.33 -13.79 3.99
N ALA A 53 -6.52 -13.46 2.97
CA ALA A 53 -5.51 -14.37 2.41
C ALA A 53 -4.29 -13.58 1.88
N GLU A 54 -3.59 -12.89 2.78
CA GLU A 54 -2.50 -11.96 2.45
C GLU A 54 -1.35 -12.63 1.69
N ALA A 55 -0.98 -13.84 2.07
CA ALA A 55 0.06 -14.60 1.37
C ALA A 55 -0.33 -14.91 -0.08
N ASN A 56 -1.60 -15.29 -0.32
CA ASN A 56 -2.13 -15.52 -1.65
C ASN A 56 -2.22 -14.21 -2.45
N MET A 57 -2.64 -13.12 -1.82
CA MET A 57 -2.67 -11.80 -2.43
C MET A 57 -1.28 -11.38 -2.92
N ALA A 58 -0.24 -11.54 -2.08
CA ALA A 58 1.13 -11.21 -2.45
C ALA A 58 1.66 -12.11 -3.60
N ALA A 59 1.37 -13.40 -3.58
CA ALA A 59 1.76 -14.33 -4.65
C ALA A 59 1.04 -14.02 -5.97
N THR A 60 -0.26 -13.70 -5.93
CA THR A 60 -1.05 -13.29 -7.09
C THR A 60 -0.50 -11.98 -7.68
N ALA A 61 -0.19 -11.00 -6.83
CA ALA A 61 0.42 -9.75 -7.28
C ALA A 61 1.79 -9.97 -7.93
N ALA A 62 2.60 -10.88 -7.40
CA ALA A 62 3.87 -11.25 -8.04
C ALA A 62 3.65 -11.79 -9.45
N GLY A 63 2.66 -12.69 -9.65
CA GLY A 63 2.29 -13.20 -10.96
C GLY A 63 1.82 -12.09 -11.91
N LEU A 64 0.93 -11.20 -11.47
CA LEU A 64 0.45 -10.07 -12.26
C LEU A 64 1.59 -9.13 -12.68
N ALA A 65 2.54 -8.87 -11.79
CA ALA A 65 3.68 -8.02 -12.09
C ALA A 65 4.58 -8.60 -13.21
N THR A 66 4.67 -9.94 -13.35
CA THR A 66 5.41 -10.58 -14.45
C THR A 66 4.75 -10.40 -15.81
N THR A 67 3.46 -10.06 -15.84
CA THR A 67 2.70 -9.83 -17.08
C THR A 67 2.57 -8.33 -17.46
N GLY A 68 3.31 -7.45 -16.75
CA GLY A 68 3.35 -6.01 -17.06
C GLY A 68 2.35 -5.16 -16.28
N TYR A 69 1.56 -5.75 -15.39
CA TYR A 69 0.72 -4.97 -14.49
C TYR A 69 1.53 -4.33 -13.35
N VAL A 70 0.96 -3.29 -12.76
CA VAL A 70 1.46 -2.62 -11.56
C VAL A 70 0.46 -2.87 -10.42
N PRO A 71 0.56 -4.02 -9.72
CA PRO A 71 -0.36 -4.34 -8.66
C PRO A 71 -0.05 -3.54 -7.38
N PHE A 72 -1.09 -2.96 -6.80
CA PHE A 72 -1.12 -2.41 -5.45
C PHE A 72 -1.85 -3.40 -4.54
N ILE A 73 -1.17 -3.97 -3.56
CA ILE A 73 -1.74 -4.88 -2.56
C ILE A 73 -2.00 -4.13 -1.26
N ASN A 74 -3.18 -4.35 -0.67
CA ASN A 74 -3.66 -3.55 0.45
C ASN A 74 -4.19 -4.44 1.57
N THR A 75 -3.67 -4.24 2.76
CA THR A 75 -4.17 -4.78 4.03
C THR A 75 -3.53 -4.00 5.19
N PHE A 76 -3.72 -4.44 6.42
CA PHE A 76 -3.05 -3.83 7.57
C PHE A 76 -1.54 -4.11 7.53
N ALA A 77 -0.76 -3.14 8.02
CA ALA A 77 0.71 -3.18 7.97
C ALA A 77 1.29 -4.44 8.64
N VAL A 78 0.72 -4.88 9.77
CA VAL A 78 1.13 -6.09 10.47
C VAL A 78 0.92 -7.35 9.61
N PHE A 79 -0.20 -7.44 8.89
CA PHE A 79 -0.51 -8.64 8.09
C PHE A 79 0.25 -8.66 6.77
N ILE A 80 0.39 -7.51 6.10
CA ILE A 80 1.17 -7.46 4.86
C ILE A 80 2.64 -7.82 5.09
N THR A 81 3.18 -7.49 6.27
CA THR A 81 4.58 -7.78 6.60
C THR A 81 4.80 -9.17 7.17
N SER A 82 3.92 -9.65 8.05
CA SER A 82 4.08 -10.95 8.72
C SER A 82 3.47 -12.10 7.92
N ALA A 83 2.21 -12.02 7.55
CA ALA A 83 1.52 -13.11 6.85
C ALA A 83 2.02 -13.32 5.41
N SER A 84 2.50 -12.26 4.75
CA SER A 84 2.99 -12.33 3.36
C SER A 84 4.51 -12.48 3.24
N LEU A 85 5.27 -12.50 4.33
CA LEU A 85 6.73 -12.35 4.33
C LEU A 85 7.45 -13.30 3.36
N LEU A 86 7.04 -14.56 3.29
CA LEU A 86 7.66 -15.55 2.42
C LEU A 86 7.48 -15.16 0.93
N ALA A 87 6.28 -14.77 0.54
CA ALA A 87 5.98 -14.32 -0.82
C ALA A 87 6.69 -12.99 -1.15
N LEU A 88 6.68 -12.03 -0.21
CA LEU A 88 7.42 -10.78 -0.36
C LEU A 88 8.90 -11.02 -0.61
N ARG A 89 9.54 -11.86 0.23
CA ARG A 89 10.97 -12.15 0.14
C ARG A 89 11.33 -12.91 -1.14
N GLY A 90 10.66 -14.05 -1.38
CA GLY A 90 11.07 -15.02 -2.39
C GLY A 90 10.55 -14.72 -3.79
N GLN A 91 9.39 -14.11 -3.91
CA GLN A 91 8.79 -13.84 -5.21
C GLN A 91 8.96 -12.37 -5.61
N ILE A 92 8.57 -11.44 -4.75
CA ILE A 92 8.53 -10.01 -5.09
C ILE A 92 9.91 -9.38 -4.99
N CYS A 93 10.56 -9.44 -3.83
CA CYS A 93 11.82 -8.72 -3.59
C CYS A 93 13.00 -9.36 -4.32
N TYR A 94 13.13 -10.70 -4.26
CA TYR A 94 14.19 -11.41 -4.98
C TYR A 94 14.09 -11.19 -6.49
N GLY A 95 12.88 -11.26 -7.05
CA GLY A 95 12.61 -11.01 -8.47
C GLY A 95 12.60 -9.53 -8.86
N ASN A 96 12.74 -8.60 -7.90
CA ASN A 96 12.59 -7.16 -8.10
C ASN A 96 11.30 -6.78 -8.84
N LEU A 97 10.20 -7.48 -8.53
CA LEU A 97 8.93 -7.31 -9.21
C LEU A 97 8.24 -6.00 -8.82
N ASN A 98 7.52 -5.42 -9.78
CA ASN A 98 6.91 -4.09 -9.65
C ASN A 98 5.60 -4.10 -8.85
N VAL A 99 5.64 -4.60 -7.61
CA VAL A 99 4.50 -4.68 -6.69
C VAL A 99 4.57 -3.56 -5.65
N LYS A 100 3.43 -2.91 -5.40
CA LYS A 100 3.28 -1.83 -4.41
C LYS A 100 2.47 -2.31 -3.23
N LEU A 101 2.94 -2.01 -2.02
CA LEU A 101 2.36 -2.46 -0.78
C LEU A 101 1.77 -1.26 -0.02
N GLY A 102 0.46 -1.19 0.12
CA GLY A 102 -0.25 -0.22 0.95
C GLY A 102 -0.51 -0.81 2.34
N GLY A 103 0.42 -0.60 3.28
CA GLY A 103 0.28 -1.07 4.66
C GLY A 103 -0.47 -0.07 5.52
N ALA A 104 -1.77 -0.30 5.69
CA ALA A 104 -2.62 0.55 6.52
C ALA A 104 -2.45 0.24 8.01
N TYR A 105 -2.79 1.20 8.86
CA TYR A 105 -2.81 1.07 10.33
C TYR A 105 -1.43 0.74 10.92
N ALA A 106 -0.39 1.33 10.34
CA ALA A 106 0.99 1.12 10.78
C ALA A 106 1.27 1.67 12.18
N GLY A 107 2.25 1.09 12.85
CA GLY A 107 2.60 1.43 14.23
C GLY A 107 1.49 1.04 15.21
N MET A 108 1.22 1.91 16.17
CA MET A 108 0.14 1.78 17.16
C MET A 108 -1.13 2.53 16.77
N SER A 109 -1.25 2.97 15.50
CA SER A 109 -2.38 3.79 15.07
C SER A 109 -3.72 3.05 15.07
N ASP A 110 -3.73 1.73 15.20
CA ASP A 110 -4.94 0.94 15.40
C ASP A 110 -5.18 0.62 16.89
N ALA A 111 -5.38 1.65 17.66
CA ALA A 111 -5.57 1.53 19.10
C ALA A 111 -6.82 0.71 19.51
N ARG A 112 -7.83 0.62 18.62
CA ARG A 112 -9.09 -0.08 18.95
C ARG A 112 -8.99 -1.59 18.87
N ASP A 113 -8.25 -2.11 17.89
CA ASP A 113 -8.13 -3.54 17.64
C ASP A 113 -6.98 -4.16 18.47
N GLY A 114 -6.14 -3.31 19.07
CA GLY A 114 -5.16 -3.70 20.07
C GLY A 114 -3.88 -4.33 19.50
N ALA A 115 -3.11 -4.98 20.38
CA ALA A 115 -1.74 -5.41 20.11
C ALA A 115 -1.59 -6.37 18.91
N THR A 116 -2.61 -7.16 18.59
CA THR A 116 -2.58 -8.10 17.46
C THR A 116 -2.62 -7.40 16.10
N HIS A 117 -2.99 -6.11 16.07
CA HIS A 117 -3.09 -5.29 14.86
C HIS A 117 -2.01 -4.19 14.80
N HIS A 118 -1.19 -4.04 15.85
CA HIS A 118 -0.09 -3.07 15.87
C HIS A 118 1.08 -3.57 15.04
N ALA A 119 1.57 -2.75 14.10
CA ALA A 119 2.72 -3.04 13.25
C ALA A 119 3.94 -2.26 13.74
N LEU A 120 4.65 -2.79 14.73
CA LEU A 120 5.83 -2.14 15.31
C LEU A 120 7.12 -2.50 14.57
N GLU A 121 7.19 -3.71 14.01
CA GLU A 121 8.34 -4.31 13.37
C GLU A 121 8.32 -4.23 11.83
N ASP A 122 7.28 -3.66 11.23
CA ASP A 122 7.05 -3.61 9.78
C ASP A 122 8.28 -3.07 9.00
N MET A 123 8.80 -1.93 9.41
CA MET A 123 9.98 -1.35 8.76
C MET A 123 11.24 -2.19 8.97
N ALA A 124 11.41 -2.79 10.15
CA ALA A 124 12.59 -3.63 10.43
C ALA A 124 12.60 -4.88 9.54
N ILE A 125 11.45 -5.53 9.39
CA ILE A 125 11.28 -6.70 8.52
C ILE A 125 11.56 -6.32 7.06
N LEU A 126 10.91 -5.27 6.55
CA LEU A 126 11.01 -4.90 5.15
C LEU A 126 12.37 -4.34 4.77
N ARG A 127 13.08 -3.67 5.69
CA ARG A 127 14.45 -3.20 5.46
C ARG A 127 15.46 -4.33 5.28
N ALA A 128 15.17 -5.52 5.77
CA ALA A 128 16.01 -6.70 5.57
C ALA A 128 15.81 -7.34 4.18
N LEU A 129 14.78 -6.95 3.42
CA LEU A 129 14.49 -7.51 2.12
C LEU A 129 15.21 -6.73 1.00
N PRO A 130 15.82 -7.44 0.02
CA PRO A 130 16.49 -6.78 -1.10
C PRO A 130 15.47 -6.01 -1.95
N ASN A 131 15.92 -4.93 -2.58
CA ASN A 131 15.15 -4.11 -3.51
C ASN A 131 13.93 -3.36 -2.92
N MET A 132 13.51 -3.64 -1.68
CA MET A 132 12.36 -3.01 -1.07
C MET A 132 12.61 -1.53 -0.78
N LYS A 133 11.79 -0.67 -1.38
CA LYS A 133 11.70 0.76 -1.03
C LYS A 133 10.66 0.95 0.06
N ILE A 134 10.95 1.82 1.04
CA ILE A 134 10.03 2.08 2.17
C ILE A 134 9.77 3.58 2.24
N LEU A 135 8.50 3.96 2.19
CA LEU A 135 8.01 5.32 2.32
C LEU A 135 7.17 5.41 3.60
N SER A 136 7.67 6.10 4.61
CA SER A 136 6.95 6.37 5.86
C SER A 136 6.37 7.78 5.81
N ILE A 137 5.08 7.86 5.67
CA ILE A 137 4.34 9.07 5.33
C ILE A 137 4.02 9.92 6.56
N SER A 138 4.14 11.24 6.45
CA SER A 138 3.90 12.20 7.53
C SER A 138 2.58 12.97 7.41
N ASP A 139 2.10 13.27 6.18
CA ASP A 139 0.90 14.08 5.97
C ASP A 139 0.18 13.79 4.65
N ALA A 140 -0.85 14.58 4.35
CA ALA A 140 -1.67 14.43 3.14
C ALA A 140 -0.90 14.75 1.84
N ALA A 141 -0.05 15.77 1.84
CA ALA A 141 0.73 16.17 0.67
C ALA A 141 1.77 15.09 0.31
N GLU A 142 2.48 14.61 1.31
CA GLU A 142 3.46 13.51 1.16
C GLU A 142 2.78 12.21 0.76
N THR A 143 1.60 11.89 1.30
CA THR A 143 0.83 10.69 0.90
C THR A 143 0.51 10.70 -0.59
N ARG A 144 0.03 11.82 -1.11
CA ARG A 144 -0.29 11.98 -2.52
C ARG A 144 0.94 11.81 -3.41
N TRP A 145 2.04 12.46 -3.02
CA TRP A 145 3.31 12.31 -3.72
C TRP A 145 3.83 10.87 -3.67
N ALA A 146 3.90 10.25 -2.50
CA ALA A 146 4.43 8.91 -2.31
C ALA A 146 3.64 7.84 -3.06
N THR A 147 2.31 7.97 -3.12
CA THR A 147 1.46 7.05 -3.88
C THR A 147 1.75 7.14 -5.38
N ARG A 148 1.90 8.37 -5.92
CA ARG A 148 2.28 8.60 -7.31
C ARG A 148 3.71 8.15 -7.60
N TYR A 149 4.66 8.43 -6.71
CA TYR A 149 6.03 7.96 -6.82
C TYR A 149 6.09 6.42 -6.84
N ALA A 150 5.37 5.76 -5.94
CA ALA A 150 5.30 4.31 -5.90
C ALA A 150 4.77 3.73 -7.22
N ALA A 151 3.72 4.32 -7.80
CA ALA A 151 3.16 3.87 -9.08
C ALA A 151 4.17 3.97 -10.24
N GLN A 152 5.07 4.94 -10.21
CA GLN A 152 6.05 5.22 -11.27
C GLN A 152 7.41 4.53 -11.06
N CYS A 153 7.82 4.31 -9.81
CA CYS A 153 9.12 3.70 -9.53
C CYS A 153 9.12 2.20 -9.88
N SER A 154 10.24 1.70 -10.35
CA SER A 154 10.43 0.27 -10.63
C SER A 154 10.70 -0.52 -9.35
N GLY A 155 10.26 -1.78 -9.32
CA GLY A 155 10.48 -2.71 -8.20
C GLY A 155 9.53 -2.50 -7.02
N PRO A 156 9.71 -3.26 -5.93
CA PRO A 156 8.81 -3.26 -4.79
C PRO A 156 8.91 -1.95 -4.00
N CYS A 157 7.74 -1.47 -3.55
CA CYS A 157 7.64 -0.25 -2.76
C CYS A 157 6.56 -0.38 -1.70
N TYR A 158 6.91 -0.17 -0.44
CA TYR A 158 6.00 -0.18 0.69
C TYR A 158 5.65 1.25 1.10
N ILE A 159 4.36 1.55 1.18
CA ILE A 159 3.81 2.81 1.67
C ILE A 159 3.21 2.56 3.05
N ARG A 160 3.80 3.17 4.06
CA ARG A 160 3.42 3.01 5.47
C ARG A 160 2.41 4.07 5.86
N LEU A 161 1.16 3.67 6.12
CA LEU A 161 0.01 4.55 6.33
C LEU A 161 -0.51 4.43 7.77
N SER A 162 -0.57 5.55 8.51
CA SER A 162 -1.27 5.63 9.79
C SER A 162 -2.80 5.62 9.57
N ARG A 163 -3.53 5.17 10.58
CA ARG A 163 -4.99 5.27 10.64
C ARG A 163 -5.46 6.69 10.91
N ASP A 164 -4.68 7.43 11.70
CA ASP A 164 -5.08 8.70 12.28
C ASP A 164 -5.12 9.83 11.24
N VAL A 165 -5.89 10.87 11.56
CA VAL A 165 -5.80 12.16 10.89
C VAL A 165 -4.56 12.86 11.41
N LEU A 166 -3.60 13.12 10.53
CA LEU A 166 -2.37 13.82 10.86
C LEU A 166 -2.47 15.30 10.46
N PRO A 167 -1.76 16.20 11.17
CA PRO A 167 -1.70 17.60 10.77
C PRO A 167 -0.98 17.75 9.43
N ASP A 168 -1.41 18.72 8.64
CA ASP A 168 -0.70 19.09 7.42
C ASP A 168 0.64 19.76 7.81
N LEU A 169 1.76 19.14 7.39
CA LEU A 169 3.12 19.63 7.62
C LEU A 169 3.65 20.40 6.40
N TYR A 170 3.23 19.98 5.21
CA TYR A 170 3.65 20.58 3.95
C TYR A 170 2.47 21.25 3.21
N PRO A 171 2.74 22.32 2.47
CA PRO A 171 1.75 22.85 1.51
C PRO A 171 1.32 21.78 0.51
N GLN A 172 0.06 21.87 0.03
CA GLN A 172 -0.49 20.86 -0.90
C GLN A 172 0.24 20.80 -2.26
N ASP A 173 0.95 21.88 -2.62
CA ASP A 173 1.76 22.00 -3.84
C ASP A 173 3.27 21.78 -3.59
N HIS A 174 3.64 21.28 -2.39
CA HIS A 174 5.03 21.00 -2.05
C HIS A 174 5.64 19.99 -3.02
N LYS A 175 6.85 20.30 -3.51
CA LYS A 175 7.60 19.42 -4.41
C LYS A 175 8.60 18.60 -3.58
N PHE A 176 8.27 17.34 -3.39
CA PHE A 176 9.20 16.37 -2.81
C PHE A 176 10.22 15.92 -3.87
N THR A 177 11.46 15.68 -3.43
CA THR A 177 12.60 15.26 -4.29
C THR A 177 13.21 13.96 -3.79
#